data_3c24029901599a11c8357d6fa04acd80
#
_entry.id   3c24029901599a11c8357d6fa04acd80
#
_cell.length_a   1.000
_cell.length_b   1.000
_cell.length_c   1.000
_cell.angle_alpha   90.00
_cell.angle_beta   90.00
_cell.angle_gamma   90.00
#
_symmetry.space_group_name_H-M   'P 1'
#
loop_
_entity.id
_entity.type
_entity.pdbx_description
1 polymer ?
#
loop_
_entity_poly.entity_id
_entity_poly.type
_entity_poly.pdbx_seq_one_letter_code
_entity_poly.pdbx_strand_id
1 'polypeptide(L)'
;MATVVAAQTYAQPHVGKKSKTVLTPNLLRFEGHCHLRQRLLLATLAQRPVRIDKIRAENDEFPGLADYEVSFLRLLEKCTNGSTLEISYTGTSLLYKPGVIMGGRIVHDCPDSRAIGYFLEPLIALAPFAKIAFHLTLNGITNDNVDVCVDTLRTVTLPTLKKFLPETDSLTTPIPLDLKITKRGAPPLGGGQVVFQCPVIKSLRAGLALTDPGLGVKRIRGIAYATRISPQMANRVVDAARSLLSRYIPDVYLYTDVYKGGESGKCPGYGVSLVAETTAGTLYSAEWILAHLQNDYTFPTPEDLGVRAARLLLTEIRKGGCVDSVSQWLAILMLALGPEDVGKVRVGSLTPLAIQYLRDIKAFLGVVFKVSEESLPDPVDQEGIKRYTSLKGTVVLTCLGSGYVNVNKNVT
;
A
#
# COMPACT_ATOMS: atom_id res chain seq x y z
N MET A 1 15.63 22.38 -91.27
CA MET A 1 15.85 21.11 -90.50
C MET A 1 16.60 21.46 -89.23
N ALA A 2 15.95 21.57 -88.15
CA ALA A 2 16.54 21.94 -86.89
C ALA A 2 16.48 20.73 -85.93
N THR A 3 17.65 20.27 -85.50
CA THR A 3 17.83 19.12 -84.63
C THR A 3 17.79 19.62 -83.20
N VAL A 4 16.84 19.17 -82.43
CA VAL A 4 16.68 19.46 -81.00
C VAL A 4 17.55 18.50 -80.21
N VAL A 5 18.52 19.01 -79.41
CA VAL A 5 19.32 18.25 -78.45
C VAL A 5 18.68 18.40 -77.09
N ALA A 6 18.23 17.27 -76.53
CA ALA A 6 17.67 17.21 -75.23
C ALA A 6 18.81 17.16 -74.17
N ALA A 7 18.79 18.11 -73.19
CA ALA A 7 19.70 18.13 -72.07
C ALA A 7 19.13 17.25 -70.94
N GLN A 8 19.87 16.19 -70.57
CA GLN A 8 19.62 15.38 -69.39
C GLN A 8 20.15 16.09 -68.17
N THR A 9 19.24 16.47 -67.30
CA THR A 9 19.55 17.02 -65.95
C THR A 9 19.75 15.86 -64.95
N TYR A 10 20.98 15.70 -64.51
CA TYR A 10 21.29 14.75 -63.37
C TYR A 10 20.78 15.33 -62.09
N ALA A 11 19.79 14.64 -61.44
CA ALA A 11 19.35 14.93 -60.11
C ALA A 11 20.38 14.38 -59.14
N GLN A 12 20.92 15.22 -58.24
CA GLN A 12 21.76 14.84 -57.14
C GLN A 12 20.93 14.14 -56.04
N PRO A 13 21.45 13.09 -55.37
CA PRO A 13 20.73 12.41 -54.28
C PRO A 13 20.68 13.33 -53.06
N HIS A 14 19.47 13.65 -52.61
CA HIS A 14 19.21 14.26 -51.30
C HIS A 14 19.75 13.35 -50.20
N VAL A 15 20.80 13.81 -49.50
CA VAL A 15 21.27 13.24 -48.26
C VAL A 15 20.17 13.45 -47.22
N GLY A 16 19.43 12.38 -46.95
CA GLY A 16 18.40 12.33 -45.92
C GLY A 16 19.01 12.65 -44.54
N LYS A 17 18.59 13.76 -43.95
CA LYS A 17 18.82 14.04 -42.53
C LYS A 17 18.32 12.85 -41.72
N LYS A 18 19.25 12.10 -41.14
CA LYS A 18 18.93 11.09 -40.10
C LYS A 18 18.13 11.80 -39.00
N SER A 19 16.83 11.58 -38.97
CA SER A 19 16.01 11.96 -37.83
C SER A 19 16.65 11.34 -36.58
N LYS A 20 17.05 12.17 -35.64
CA LYS A 20 17.42 11.69 -34.31
C LYS A 20 16.20 10.92 -33.81
N THR A 21 16.32 9.60 -33.74
CA THR A 21 15.36 8.74 -33.08
C THR A 21 15.37 9.19 -31.62
N VAL A 22 14.38 9.99 -31.26
CA VAL A 22 14.08 10.25 -29.84
C VAL A 22 13.80 8.87 -29.27
N LEU A 23 14.69 8.39 -28.42
CA LEU A 23 14.49 7.16 -27.64
C LEU A 23 13.17 7.37 -26.91
N THR A 24 12.09 6.84 -27.46
CA THR A 24 10.81 6.77 -26.74
C THR A 24 11.10 5.96 -25.50
N PRO A 25 10.86 6.50 -24.30
CA PRO A 25 11.08 5.76 -23.07
C PRO A 25 10.30 4.45 -23.20
N ASN A 26 10.95 3.33 -22.83
CA ASN A 26 10.49 1.96 -23.04
C ASN A 26 9.08 1.79 -22.43
N LEU A 27 8.05 1.97 -23.24
CA LEU A 27 6.64 1.96 -22.84
C LEU A 27 6.26 0.56 -22.38
N LEU A 28 5.89 0.43 -21.14
CA LEU A 28 5.37 -0.83 -20.59
C LEU A 28 3.88 -0.97 -20.92
N ARG A 29 3.47 -2.17 -21.28
CA ARG A 29 2.08 -2.48 -21.61
C ARG A 29 1.54 -3.57 -20.69
N PHE A 30 0.35 -3.32 -20.16
CA PHE A 30 -0.40 -4.26 -19.33
C PHE A 30 -1.84 -4.33 -19.81
N GLU A 31 -2.53 -5.40 -19.42
CA GLU A 31 -3.95 -5.62 -19.71
C GLU A 31 -4.75 -5.77 -18.40
N GLY A 32 -6.01 -5.36 -18.45
CA GLY A 32 -6.97 -5.49 -17.36
C GLY A 32 -6.82 -4.44 -16.25
N HIS A 33 -7.85 -4.35 -15.41
CA HIS A 33 -7.94 -3.40 -14.30
C HIS A 33 -7.20 -3.85 -13.03
N CYS A 34 -6.85 -5.12 -12.93
CA CYS A 34 -6.19 -5.66 -11.74
C CYS A 34 -4.84 -4.98 -11.50
N HIS A 35 -4.57 -4.64 -10.23
CA HIS A 35 -3.31 -4.01 -9.80
C HIS A 35 -3.01 -2.64 -10.44
N LEU A 36 -4.04 -1.92 -10.92
CA LEU A 36 -3.88 -0.63 -11.60
C LEU A 36 -3.08 0.36 -10.73
N ARG A 37 -3.47 0.57 -9.48
CA ARG A 37 -2.81 1.53 -8.58
C ARG A 37 -1.35 1.15 -8.27
N GLN A 38 -1.03 -0.14 -8.14
CA GLN A 38 0.33 -0.62 -7.92
C GLN A 38 1.23 -0.39 -9.14
N ARG A 39 0.70 -0.59 -10.35
CA ARG A 39 1.41 -0.31 -11.61
C ARG A 39 1.64 1.18 -11.82
N LEU A 40 0.68 2.03 -11.47
CA LEU A 40 0.83 3.49 -11.51
C LEU A 40 1.88 3.97 -10.49
N LEU A 41 1.89 3.38 -9.29
CA LEU A 41 2.91 3.62 -8.26
C LEU A 41 4.31 3.29 -8.80
N LEU A 42 4.49 2.09 -9.36
CA LEU A 42 5.77 1.65 -9.94
C LEU A 42 6.19 2.51 -11.13
N ALA A 43 5.24 2.89 -12.01
CA ALA A 43 5.50 3.80 -13.12
C ALA A 43 6.04 5.14 -12.63
N THR A 44 5.42 5.70 -11.58
CA THR A 44 5.83 6.99 -10.99
C THR A 44 7.22 6.91 -10.35
N LEU A 45 7.53 5.84 -9.61
CA LEU A 45 8.84 5.64 -9.00
C LEU A 45 9.91 5.36 -10.06
N ALA A 46 9.64 4.47 -11.02
CA ALA A 46 10.59 4.13 -12.07
C ALA A 46 10.72 5.20 -13.15
N GLN A 47 9.89 6.26 -13.15
CA GLN A 47 9.81 7.29 -14.21
C GLN A 47 9.63 6.68 -15.61
N ARG A 48 8.84 5.59 -15.70
CA ARG A 48 8.58 4.87 -16.96
C ARG A 48 7.12 4.97 -17.35
N PRO A 49 6.81 5.34 -18.61
CA PRO A 49 5.44 5.41 -19.08
C PRO A 49 4.82 4.00 -19.11
N VAL A 50 3.55 3.93 -18.78
CA VAL A 50 2.77 2.69 -18.77
C VAL A 50 1.48 2.87 -19.57
N ARG A 51 1.13 1.86 -20.36
CA ARG A 51 -0.16 1.75 -21.02
C ARG A 51 -0.89 0.52 -20.49
N ILE A 52 -2.14 0.72 -20.09
CA ILE A 52 -3.01 -0.34 -19.58
C ILE A 52 -4.21 -0.40 -20.50
N ASP A 53 -4.38 -1.52 -21.18
CA ASP A 53 -5.46 -1.76 -22.15
C ASP A 53 -6.46 -2.78 -21.60
N LYS A 54 -7.63 -2.90 -22.22
CA LYS A 54 -8.70 -3.85 -21.85
C LYS A 54 -9.19 -3.72 -20.41
N ILE A 55 -9.30 -2.48 -19.92
CA ILE A 55 -9.82 -2.21 -18.57
C ILE A 55 -11.33 -2.51 -18.60
N ARG A 56 -11.78 -3.59 -17.96
CA ARG A 56 -13.19 -4.07 -17.94
C ARG A 56 -13.87 -4.01 -19.32
N ALA A 57 -13.11 -4.34 -20.38
CA ALA A 57 -13.63 -4.24 -21.75
C ALA A 57 -14.75 -5.28 -22.04
N GLU A 58 -14.82 -6.35 -21.27
CA GLU A 58 -15.81 -7.42 -21.39
C GLU A 58 -17.03 -7.21 -20.47
N ASN A 59 -17.06 -6.14 -19.69
CA ASN A 59 -18.18 -5.83 -18.81
C ASN A 59 -19.15 -4.90 -19.54
N ASP A 60 -20.32 -5.41 -19.91
CA ASP A 60 -21.34 -4.66 -20.67
C ASP A 60 -22.02 -3.58 -19.82
N GLU A 61 -22.14 -3.78 -18.49
CA GLU A 61 -22.81 -2.81 -17.62
C GLU A 61 -21.90 -1.64 -17.23
N PHE A 62 -20.64 -1.93 -16.89
CA PHE A 62 -19.67 -0.94 -16.39
C PHE A 62 -18.29 -1.10 -17.06
N PRO A 63 -18.17 -0.79 -18.36
CA PRO A 63 -16.89 -0.88 -19.06
C PRO A 63 -15.95 0.24 -18.62
N GLY A 64 -14.65 -0.02 -18.70
CA GLY A 64 -13.62 0.98 -18.48
C GLY A 64 -13.27 1.24 -17.00
N LEU A 65 -12.75 2.43 -16.72
CA LEU A 65 -12.31 2.85 -15.40
C LEU A 65 -13.52 3.09 -14.48
N ALA A 66 -13.42 2.59 -13.24
CA ALA A 66 -14.38 2.88 -12.20
C ALA A 66 -14.17 4.31 -11.63
N ASP A 67 -15.18 4.84 -10.94
CA ASP A 67 -15.18 6.17 -10.33
C ASP A 67 -14.00 6.38 -9.35
N TYR A 68 -13.74 5.39 -8.50
CA TYR A 68 -12.61 5.42 -7.55
C TYR A 68 -11.24 5.35 -8.25
N GLU A 69 -11.13 4.68 -9.39
CA GLU A 69 -9.89 4.65 -10.19
C GLU A 69 -9.64 6.00 -10.84
N VAL A 70 -10.66 6.63 -11.41
CA VAL A 70 -10.57 7.99 -11.94
C VAL A 70 -10.23 9.00 -10.85
N SER A 71 -10.84 8.87 -9.68
CA SER A 71 -10.54 9.71 -8.52
C SER A 71 -9.09 9.53 -8.05
N PHE A 72 -8.57 8.28 -8.05
CA PHE A 72 -7.17 8.02 -7.74
C PHE A 72 -6.21 8.64 -8.75
N LEU A 73 -6.52 8.60 -10.06
CA LEU A 73 -5.73 9.27 -11.09
C LEU A 73 -5.65 10.78 -10.86
N ARG A 74 -6.77 11.43 -10.53
CA ARG A 74 -6.81 12.85 -10.16
C ARG A 74 -5.99 13.17 -8.91
N LEU A 75 -6.03 12.29 -7.91
CA LEU A 75 -5.20 12.43 -6.71
C LEU A 75 -3.71 12.30 -7.05
N LEU A 76 -3.34 11.34 -7.87
CA LEU A 76 -1.96 11.14 -8.33
C LEU A 76 -1.47 12.37 -9.13
N GLU A 77 -2.31 12.95 -9.97
CA GLU A 77 -2.01 14.20 -10.69
C GLU A 77 -1.76 15.37 -9.74
N LYS A 78 -2.57 15.52 -8.67
CA LYS A 78 -2.33 16.54 -7.62
C LYS A 78 -1.01 16.31 -6.87
N CYS A 79 -0.57 15.05 -6.73
CA CYS A 79 0.67 14.71 -6.03
C CYS A 79 1.91 14.86 -6.90
N THR A 80 1.75 14.96 -8.23
CA THR A 80 2.85 14.99 -9.20
C THR A 80 2.79 16.28 -10.05
N ASN A 81 3.92 16.67 -10.63
CA ASN A 81 3.98 17.77 -11.59
C ASN A 81 4.53 17.26 -12.92
N GLY A 82 3.87 17.64 -14.01
CA GLY A 82 4.25 17.22 -15.35
C GLY A 82 3.84 15.79 -15.73
N SER A 83 2.97 15.15 -14.95
CA SER A 83 2.35 13.89 -15.35
C SER A 83 1.33 14.11 -16.48
N THR A 84 1.22 13.13 -17.38
CA THR A 84 0.24 13.15 -18.47
C THR A 84 -0.61 11.89 -18.42
N LEU A 85 -1.93 12.08 -18.44
CA LEU A 85 -2.93 11.02 -18.42
C LEU A 85 -3.75 11.12 -19.72
N GLU A 86 -3.73 10.05 -20.51
CA GLU A 86 -4.56 9.93 -21.71
C GLU A 86 -5.50 8.74 -21.53
N ILE A 87 -6.78 8.98 -21.49
CA ILE A 87 -7.82 7.96 -21.30
C ILE A 87 -8.62 7.85 -22.58
N SER A 88 -8.89 6.62 -23.05
CA SER A 88 -9.76 6.40 -24.22
C SER A 88 -11.18 6.89 -23.94
N TYR A 89 -11.94 7.17 -24.98
CA TYR A 89 -13.33 7.63 -24.87
C TYR A 89 -14.22 6.67 -24.06
N THR A 90 -13.99 5.37 -24.18
CA THR A 90 -14.72 4.33 -23.44
C THR A 90 -14.12 4.05 -22.05
N GLY A 91 -13.02 4.70 -21.66
CA GLY A 91 -12.31 4.43 -20.41
C GLY A 91 -11.58 3.08 -20.34
N THR A 92 -11.57 2.31 -21.44
CA THR A 92 -10.99 0.95 -21.48
C THR A 92 -9.48 0.91 -21.69
N SER A 93 -8.87 2.05 -21.99
CA SER A 93 -7.41 2.19 -22.18
C SER A 93 -6.92 3.43 -21.47
N LEU A 94 -5.80 3.29 -20.76
CA LEU A 94 -5.11 4.36 -20.03
C LEU A 94 -3.65 4.40 -20.45
N LEU A 95 -3.15 5.57 -20.86
CA LEU A 95 -1.74 5.86 -20.98
C LEU A 95 -1.34 6.86 -19.90
N TYR A 96 -0.39 6.47 -19.06
CA TYR A 96 0.16 7.29 -17.99
C TYR A 96 1.65 7.54 -18.25
N LYS A 97 2.02 8.81 -18.32
CA LYS A 97 3.42 9.27 -18.36
C LYS A 97 3.69 9.96 -17.02
N PRO A 98 4.56 9.41 -16.18
CA PRO A 98 4.79 9.94 -14.85
C PRO A 98 5.51 11.29 -14.87
N GLY A 99 5.11 12.15 -13.94
CA GLY A 99 5.78 13.40 -13.63
C GLY A 99 6.61 13.28 -12.33
N VAL A 100 7.14 14.40 -11.89
CA VAL A 100 7.91 14.53 -10.64
C VAL A 100 6.98 14.51 -9.44
N ILE A 101 7.31 13.72 -8.40
CA ILE A 101 6.54 13.66 -7.15
C ILE A 101 6.79 14.96 -6.37
N MET A 102 5.78 15.82 -6.26
CA MET A 102 5.90 17.12 -5.62
C MET A 102 5.66 17.07 -4.12
N GLY A 103 4.56 16.46 -3.68
CA GLY A 103 4.11 16.52 -2.30
C GLY A 103 3.49 17.88 -1.94
N GLY A 104 3.68 18.34 -0.68
CA GLY A 104 3.10 19.58 -0.17
C GLY A 104 1.71 19.36 0.43
N ARG A 105 0.91 20.44 0.55
CA ARG A 105 -0.43 20.39 1.14
C ARG A 105 -1.47 20.03 0.07
N ILE A 106 -2.07 18.85 0.21
CA ILE A 106 -3.04 18.31 -0.74
C ILE A 106 -4.32 17.93 0.01
N VAL A 107 -5.47 18.31 -0.57
CA VAL A 107 -6.79 17.91 -0.07
C VAL A 107 -7.52 17.18 -1.19
N HIS A 108 -8.12 16.04 -0.84
CA HIS A 108 -8.87 15.23 -1.81
C HIS A 108 -10.08 14.58 -1.15
N ASP A 109 -11.20 14.66 -1.86
CA ASP A 109 -12.45 13.99 -1.49
C ASP A 109 -12.52 12.65 -2.23
N CYS A 110 -12.50 11.56 -1.45
CA CYS A 110 -12.62 10.21 -1.97
C CYS A 110 -14.10 9.91 -2.24
N PRO A 111 -14.44 9.22 -3.34
CA PRO A 111 -15.81 8.79 -3.59
C PRO A 111 -16.26 7.76 -2.55
N ASP A 112 -17.54 7.68 -2.31
CA ASP A 112 -18.15 6.77 -1.31
C ASP A 112 -18.14 5.29 -1.77
N SER A 113 -17.66 4.99 -2.97
CA SER A 113 -17.54 3.64 -3.52
C SER A 113 -16.37 2.83 -2.94
N ARG A 114 -15.34 3.48 -2.37
CA ARG A 114 -14.15 2.86 -1.77
C ARG A 114 -13.68 3.63 -0.55
N ALA A 115 -13.06 2.93 0.40
CA ALA A 115 -12.49 3.58 1.58
C ALA A 115 -11.22 4.38 1.27
N ILE A 116 -10.87 5.30 2.19
CA ILE A 116 -9.65 6.10 2.14
C ILE A 116 -8.40 5.22 2.01
N GLY A 117 -8.42 4.01 2.56
CA GLY A 117 -7.33 3.04 2.45
C GLY A 117 -6.91 2.75 1.01
N TYR A 118 -7.88 2.68 0.08
CA TYR A 118 -7.60 2.49 -1.35
C TYR A 118 -6.65 3.57 -1.91
N PHE A 119 -6.85 4.82 -1.51
CA PHE A 119 -6.11 5.98 -1.98
C PHE A 119 -4.80 6.17 -1.22
N LEU A 120 -4.84 5.95 0.09
CA LEU A 120 -3.71 6.23 0.98
C LEU A 120 -2.60 5.18 0.89
N GLU A 121 -2.93 3.91 0.73
CA GLU A 121 -1.98 2.81 0.69
C GLU A 121 -0.84 3.03 -0.33
N PRO A 122 -1.08 3.33 -1.63
CA PRO A 122 0.00 3.60 -2.58
C PRO A 122 0.73 4.93 -2.30
N LEU A 123 0.03 5.93 -1.74
CA LEU A 123 0.66 7.22 -1.43
C LEU A 123 1.61 7.13 -0.23
N ILE A 124 1.37 6.23 0.73
CA ILE A 124 2.31 5.94 1.82
C ILE A 124 3.68 5.51 1.26
N ALA A 125 3.69 4.73 0.18
CA ALA A 125 4.92 4.29 -0.45
C ALA A 125 5.59 5.36 -1.32
N LEU A 126 4.83 6.30 -1.92
CA LEU A 126 5.34 7.40 -2.73
C LEU A 126 5.87 8.57 -1.90
N ALA A 127 5.21 8.88 -0.80
CA ALA A 127 5.42 10.10 -0.03
C ALA A 127 6.88 10.34 0.42
N PRO A 128 7.65 9.33 0.85
CA PRO A 128 9.03 9.53 1.24
C PRO A 128 9.92 10.10 0.13
N PHE A 129 9.58 9.85 -1.14
CA PHE A 129 10.37 10.23 -2.32
C PHE A 129 9.90 11.52 -2.99
N ALA A 130 9.08 12.30 -2.32
CA ALA A 130 8.62 13.58 -2.83
C ALA A 130 9.71 14.67 -2.77
N LYS A 131 9.45 15.77 -3.47
CA LYS A 131 10.29 16.98 -3.41
C LYS A 131 10.05 17.77 -2.13
N ILE A 132 8.79 17.86 -1.71
CA ILE A 132 8.32 18.58 -0.52
C ILE A 132 7.59 17.57 0.37
N ALA A 133 7.72 17.71 1.69
CA ALA A 133 7.03 16.84 2.63
C ALA A 133 5.51 16.83 2.41
N PHE A 134 4.93 15.64 2.52
CA PHE A 134 3.49 15.46 2.34
C PHE A 134 2.69 15.96 3.55
N HIS A 135 1.63 16.69 3.26
CA HIS A 135 0.52 17.02 4.16
C HIS A 135 -0.78 16.72 3.42
N LEU A 136 -1.20 15.46 3.46
CA LEU A 136 -2.35 14.98 2.71
C LEU A 136 -3.58 14.87 3.61
N THR A 137 -4.66 15.54 3.24
CA THR A 137 -5.98 15.41 3.87
C THR A 137 -6.91 14.67 2.93
N LEU A 138 -7.41 13.51 3.36
CA LEU A 138 -8.38 12.71 2.64
C LEU A 138 -9.71 12.69 3.36
N ASN A 139 -10.80 12.94 2.64
CA ASN A 139 -12.16 12.87 3.15
C ASN A 139 -12.89 11.67 2.52
N GLY A 140 -13.65 10.89 3.32
CA GLY A 140 -14.37 9.72 2.79
C GLY A 140 -14.71 8.68 3.86
N ILE A 141 -14.81 7.44 3.44
CA ILE A 141 -15.00 6.27 4.31
C ILE A 141 -13.65 5.89 4.93
N THR A 142 -13.55 5.80 6.26
CA THR A 142 -12.28 5.47 6.93
C THR A 142 -12.02 3.97 6.98
N ASN A 143 -13.06 3.17 7.05
CA ASN A 143 -12.95 1.73 7.24
C ASN A 143 -14.06 1.03 6.46
N ASP A 144 -13.69 0.01 5.69
CA ASP A 144 -14.60 -0.95 5.04
C ASP A 144 -14.02 -2.38 5.13
N ASN A 145 -14.69 -3.39 4.57
CA ASN A 145 -14.19 -4.76 4.53
C ASN A 145 -13.48 -5.11 3.21
N VAL A 146 -13.25 -4.12 2.35
CA VAL A 146 -12.65 -4.30 1.01
C VAL A 146 -11.23 -3.77 0.98
N ASP A 147 -11.03 -2.57 1.53
CA ASP A 147 -9.72 -1.89 1.57
C ASP A 147 -9.13 -1.93 2.98
N VAL A 148 -7.81 -1.79 3.06
CA VAL A 148 -7.10 -1.71 4.34
C VAL A 148 -7.59 -0.50 5.12
N CYS A 149 -8.00 -0.70 6.36
CA CYS A 149 -8.51 0.40 7.18
C CYS A 149 -7.40 1.36 7.62
N VAL A 150 -7.80 2.58 7.92
CA VAL A 150 -6.85 3.64 8.33
C VAL A 150 -6.16 3.29 9.65
N ASP A 151 -6.81 2.56 10.55
CA ASP A 151 -6.21 2.11 11.81
C ASP A 151 -5.03 1.15 11.54
N THR A 152 -5.20 0.17 10.65
CA THR A 152 -4.13 -0.75 10.25
C THR A 152 -3.00 -0.02 9.53
N LEU A 153 -3.31 0.92 8.63
CA LEU A 153 -2.29 1.76 8.01
C LEU A 153 -1.46 2.52 9.05
N ARG A 154 -2.11 3.09 10.07
CA ARG A 154 -1.45 3.83 11.15
C ARG A 154 -0.61 2.94 12.06
N THR A 155 -1.15 1.79 12.47
CA THR A 155 -0.57 0.97 13.54
C THR A 155 0.39 -0.11 13.04
N VAL A 156 0.30 -0.50 11.77
CA VAL A 156 1.12 -1.58 11.20
C VAL A 156 1.90 -1.12 9.96
N THR A 157 1.24 -0.49 8.97
CA THR A 157 1.89 -0.12 7.72
C THR A 157 2.93 0.98 7.92
N LEU A 158 2.61 2.05 8.67
CA LEU A 158 3.58 3.12 8.94
C LEU A 158 4.77 2.65 9.79
N PRO A 159 4.60 1.91 10.91
CA PRO A 159 5.73 1.32 11.63
C PRO A 159 6.56 0.37 10.77
N THR A 160 5.93 -0.39 9.86
CA THR A 160 6.65 -1.25 8.91
C THR A 160 7.47 -0.41 7.94
N LEU A 161 6.90 0.64 7.35
CA LEU A 161 7.63 1.59 6.51
C LEU A 161 8.81 2.21 7.25
N LYS A 162 8.62 2.61 8.52
CA LYS A 162 9.67 3.23 9.35
C LYS A 162 10.93 2.36 9.48
N LYS A 163 10.81 1.02 9.44
CA LYS A 163 11.98 0.11 9.48
C LYS A 163 12.91 0.29 8.27
N PHE A 164 12.38 0.73 7.13
CA PHE A 164 13.12 0.95 5.88
C PHE A 164 13.67 2.37 5.74
N LEU A 165 13.13 3.32 6.51
CA LEU A 165 13.60 4.70 6.47
C LEU A 165 14.92 4.83 7.23
N PRO A 166 15.80 5.78 6.86
CA PRO A 166 17.00 6.09 7.64
C PRO A 166 16.59 6.55 9.04
N GLU A 167 17.44 6.24 10.01
CA GLU A 167 17.29 6.80 11.35
C GLU A 167 17.55 8.31 11.25
N THR A 168 16.47 9.07 11.32
CA THR A 168 16.53 10.54 11.36
C THR A 168 16.55 10.97 12.82
N ASP A 169 17.58 11.68 13.19
CA ASP A 169 17.56 12.42 14.45
C ASP A 169 16.30 13.30 14.46
N SER A 170 15.49 13.17 15.48
CA SER A 170 14.24 13.92 15.68
C SER A 170 14.44 15.44 15.68
N LEU A 171 15.69 15.89 15.74
CA LEU A 171 16.11 17.29 15.68
C LEU A 171 16.23 17.84 14.25
N THR A 172 16.35 16.98 13.22
CA THR A 172 16.64 17.43 11.85
C THR A 172 15.42 17.40 10.92
N THR A 173 14.35 16.68 11.27
CA THR A 173 13.12 16.64 10.47
C THR A 173 11.94 17.23 11.24
N PRO A 174 11.47 18.44 10.87
CA PRO A 174 10.36 19.09 11.55
C PRO A 174 8.99 18.42 11.33
N ILE A 175 8.89 17.52 10.36
CA ILE A 175 7.64 16.84 10.00
C ILE A 175 7.74 15.38 10.35
N PRO A 176 6.88 14.87 11.26
CA PRO A 176 6.86 13.44 11.61
C PRO A 176 6.21 12.59 10.51
N LEU A 177 6.55 11.30 10.47
CA LEU A 177 5.74 10.30 9.78
C LEU A 177 4.55 9.95 10.67
N ASP A 178 3.38 10.48 10.36
CA ASP A 178 2.18 10.34 11.18
C ASP A 178 0.90 10.24 10.35
N LEU A 179 -0.10 9.57 10.91
CA LEU A 179 -1.44 9.42 10.34
C LEU A 179 -2.48 9.66 11.43
N LYS A 180 -3.22 10.75 11.32
CA LYS A 180 -4.27 11.14 12.24
C LYS A 180 -5.66 10.94 11.64
N ILE A 181 -6.53 10.28 12.39
CA ILE A 181 -7.96 10.23 12.09
C ILE A 181 -8.61 11.40 12.81
N THR A 182 -9.03 12.43 12.08
CA THR A 182 -9.69 13.61 12.65
C THR A 182 -11.20 13.43 12.74
N LYS A 183 -11.77 12.68 11.77
CA LYS A 183 -13.17 12.29 11.77
C LYS A 183 -13.28 10.85 11.29
N ARG A 184 -14.13 10.07 11.92
CA ARG A 184 -14.36 8.69 11.52
C ARG A 184 -15.63 8.58 10.69
N GLY A 185 -15.53 8.01 9.50
CA GLY A 185 -16.66 7.82 8.56
C GLY A 185 -16.89 6.35 8.27
N ALA A 186 -18.10 5.88 8.57
CA ALA A 186 -18.54 4.53 8.23
C ALA A 186 -19.25 4.51 6.86
N PRO A 187 -19.24 3.37 6.13
CA PRO A 187 -20.02 3.21 4.92
C PRO A 187 -21.54 3.29 5.23
N PRO A 188 -22.42 3.63 4.24
CA PRO A 188 -22.09 3.92 2.84
C PRO A 188 -21.68 5.38 2.57
N LEU A 189 -22.09 6.37 3.37
CA LEU A 189 -21.95 7.81 3.08
C LEU A 189 -20.67 8.45 3.65
N GLY A 190 -19.81 7.70 4.30
CA GLY A 190 -18.52 8.16 4.80
C GLY A 190 -18.58 9.40 5.68
N GLY A 191 -17.96 10.50 5.21
CA GLY A 191 -17.84 11.76 5.95
C GLY A 191 -16.76 11.77 7.01
N GLY A 192 -15.84 10.81 6.94
CA GLY A 192 -14.60 10.79 7.74
C GLY A 192 -13.53 11.69 7.15
N GLN A 193 -12.49 11.96 7.93
CA GLN A 193 -11.34 12.74 7.52
C GLN A 193 -10.06 12.21 8.15
N VAL A 194 -9.03 12.11 7.35
CA VAL A 194 -7.71 11.62 7.75
C VAL A 194 -6.64 12.59 7.29
N VAL A 195 -5.65 12.83 8.14
CA VAL A 195 -4.49 13.68 7.82
C VAL A 195 -3.24 12.81 7.87
N PHE A 196 -2.56 12.70 6.74
CA PHE A 196 -1.28 11.97 6.61
C PHE A 196 -0.13 12.94 6.42
N GLN A 197 0.95 12.74 7.17
CA GLN A 197 2.17 13.52 7.09
C GLN A 197 3.36 12.59 6.86
N CYS A 198 4.25 12.95 5.94
CA CYS A 198 5.45 12.17 5.66
C CYS A 198 6.62 13.10 5.36
N PRO A 199 7.78 12.89 6.02
CA PRO A 199 9.00 13.61 5.72
C PRO A 199 9.60 13.13 4.40
N VAL A 200 10.46 13.93 3.80
CA VAL A 200 11.20 13.60 2.58
C VAL A 200 12.52 12.94 2.95
N ILE A 201 12.81 11.81 2.33
CA ILE A 201 14.10 11.12 2.45
C ILE A 201 14.92 11.22 1.17
N LYS A 202 16.23 11.00 1.26
CA LYS A 202 17.14 10.92 0.10
C LYS A 202 17.27 9.48 -0.40
N SER A 203 17.47 8.53 0.51
CA SER A 203 17.64 7.12 0.22
C SER A 203 17.07 6.27 1.36
N LEU A 204 16.79 5.01 1.10
CA LEU A 204 16.37 4.05 2.10
C LEU A 204 17.58 3.52 2.90
N ARG A 205 17.30 2.84 4.01
CA ARG A 205 18.31 2.20 4.85
C ARG A 205 18.97 1.04 4.11
N ALA A 206 20.31 0.92 4.22
CA ALA A 206 21.08 -0.15 3.63
C ALA A 206 21.08 -1.42 4.51
N GLY A 207 21.35 -2.59 3.91
CA GLY A 207 21.65 -3.84 4.61
C GLY A 207 20.50 -4.36 5.47
N LEU A 208 19.25 -4.11 5.12
CA LEU A 208 18.11 -4.50 5.93
C LEU A 208 17.84 -6.01 5.84
N ALA A 209 17.96 -6.70 6.98
CA ALA A 209 17.65 -8.11 7.13
C ALA A 209 16.53 -8.31 8.16
N LEU A 210 15.30 -8.42 7.69
CA LEU A 210 14.13 -8.73 8.50
C LEU A 210 13.85 -10.24 8.39
N THR A 211 14.64 -11.07 9.09
CA THR A 211 14.55 -12.54 8.98
C THR A 211 14.13 -13.24 10.25
N ASP A 212 14.19 -12.58 11.39
CA ASP A 212 13.75 -13.11 12.68
C ASP A 212 12.40 -12.47 13.11
N PRO A 213 11.32 -13.24 13.15
CA PRO A 213 10.02 -12.76 13.64
C PRO A 213 9.92 -12.72 15.17
N GLY A 214 10.91 -13.24 15.89
CA GLY A 214 10.92 -13.41 17.35
C GLY A 214 10.28 -14.71 17.81
N LEU A 215 10.45 -14.99 19.11
CA LEU A 215 10.05 -16.27 19.74
C LEU A 215 8.53 -16.43 19.94
N GLY A 216 7.76 -15.34 19.80
CA GLY A 216 6.31 -15.39 20.00
C GLY A 216 5.69 -14.01 20.11
N VAL A 217 4.37 -13.98 20.24
CA VAL A 217 3.61 -12.75 20.43
C VAL A 217 3.79 -12.26 21.87
N LYS A 218 4.30 -11.04 22.01
CA LYS A 218 4.50 -10.38 23.30
C LYS A 218 3.21 -9.78 23.84
N ARG A 219 2.45 -9.10 22.97
CA ARG A 219 1.23 -8.39 23.34
C ARG A 219 0.27 -8.23 22.18
N ILE A 220 -1.02 -8.06 22.50
CA ILE A 220 -2.04 -7.66 21.53
C ILE A 220 -2.61 -6.31 21.95
N ARG A 221 -2.75 -5.42 20.97
CA ARG A 221 -3.41 -4.13 21.09
C ARG A 221 -4.52 -4.04 20.05
N GLY A 222 -5.57 -3.28 20.34
CA GLY A 222 -6.64 -3.10 19.37
C GLY A 222 -7.50 -1.90 19.69
N ILE A 223 -8.23 -1.47 18.67
CA ILE A 223 -9.17 -0.34 18.74
C ILE A 223 -10.50 -0.84 18.22
N ALA A 224 -11.52 -0.85 19.09
CA ALA A 224 -12.90 -1.03 18.69
C ALA A 224 -13.57 0.34 18.63
N TYR A 225 -13.96 0.76 17.44
CA TYR A 225 -14.59 2.06 17.27
C TYR A 225 -16.11 1.97 17.12
N ALA A 226 -16.77 3.03 17.51
CA ALA A 226 -18.20 3.25 17.27
C ALA A 226 -18.47 4.68 16.81
N THR A 227 -19.26 4.82 15.74
CA THR A 227 -19.71 6.11 15.19
C THR A 227 -21.21 6.16 15.14
N ARG A 228 -21.82 7.21 15.70
CA ARG A 228 -23.29 7.43 15.71
C ARG A 228 -24.11 6.24 16.22
N ILE A 229 -23.51 5.39 17.03
CA ILE A 229 -24.14 4.21 17.64
C ILE A 229 -23.78 4.15 19.12
N SER A 230 -24.50 3.32 19.88
CA SER A 230 -24.23 3.14 21.30
C SER A 230 -22.81 2.61 21.53
N PRO A 231 -22.03 3.19 22.46
CA PRO A 231 -20.71 2.68 22.85
C PRO A 231 -20.74 1.22 23.31
N GLN A 232 -21.88 0.74 23.80
CA GLN A 232 -22.06 -0.64 24.22
C GLN A 232 -21.75 -1.66 23.11
N MET A 233 -21.99 -1.30 21.82
CA MET A 233 -21.65 -2.17 20.70
C MET A 233 -20.15 -2.40 20.60
N ALA A 234 -19.34 -1.34 20.74
CA ALA A 234 -17.88 -1.49 20.76
C ALA A 234 -17.39 -2.29 21.98
N ASN A 235 -18.01 -2.09 23.15
CA ASN A 235 -17.65 -2.86 24.36
C ASN A 235 -17.93 -4.37 24.18
N ARG A 236 -19.07 -4.75 23.61
CA ARG A 236 -19.41 -6.14 23.31
C ARG A 236 -18.41 -6.78 22.33
N VAL A 237 -17.98 -6.03 21.30
CA VAL A 237 -16.90 -6.47 20.38
C VAL A 237 -15.60 -6.71 21.14
N VAL A 238 -15.20 -5.78 22.00
CA VAL A 238 -13.99 -5.88 22.85
C VAL A 238 -14.02 -7.11 23.74
N ASP A 239 -15.13 -7.33 24.45
CA ASP A 239 -15.27 -8.43 25.40
C ASP A 239 -15.20 -9.80 24.68
N ALA A 240 -15.87 -9.92 23.54
CA ALA A 240 -15.83 -11.13 22.72
C ALA A 240 -14.43 -11.42 22.17
N ALA A 241 -13.76 -10.40 21.59
CA ALA A 241 -12.40 -10.57 21.08
C ALA A 241 -11.41 -10.90 22.19
N ARG A 242 -11.47 -10.19 23.34
CA ARG A 242 -10.62 -10.43 24.52
C ARG A 242 -10.83 -11.83 25.07
N SER A 243 -12.05 -12.29 25.22
CA SER A 243 -12.36 -13.64 25.73
C SER A 243 -11.68 -14.75 24.94
N LEU A 244 -11.58 -14.59 23.63
CA LEU A 244 -10.88 -15.56 22.77
C LEU A 244 -9.36 -15.41 22.86
N LEU A 245 -8.83 -14.19 22.72
CA LEU A 245 -7.39 -13.93 22.63
C LEU A 245 -6.65 -14.19 23.95
N SER A 246 -7.25 -13.88 25.10
CA SER A 246 -6.65 -14.08 26.43
C SER A 246 -6.41 -15.56 26.77
N ARG A 247 -6.99 -16.50 26.02
CA ARG A 247 -6.68 -17.94 26.16
C ARG A 247 -5.28 -18.31 25.68
N TYR A 248 -4.72 -17.49 24.79
CA TYR A 248 -3.43 -17.76 24.13
C TYR A 248 -2.34 -16.78 24.56
N ILE A 249 -2.72 -15.51 24.81
CA ILE A 249 -1.79 -14.42 25.09
C ILE A 249 -2.31 -13.64 26.30
N PRO A 250 -1.50 -13.50 27.36
CA PRO A 250 -1.96 -12.86 28.60
C PRO A 250 -2.09 -11.34 28.47
N ASP A 251 -1.22 -10.68 27.68
CA ASP A 251 -1.23 -9.21 27.53
C ASP A 251 -2.09 -8.79 26.34
N VAL A 252 -3.40 -8.72 26.57
CA VAL A 252 -4.40 -8.26 25.59
C VAL A 252 -5.06 -7.00 26.10
N TYR A 253 -4.83 -5.88 25.43
CA TYR A 253 -5.44 -4.59 25.76
C TYR A 253 -6.15 -3.99 24.53
N LEU A 254 -7.49 -3.89 24.63
CA LEU A 254 -8.34 -3.38 23.55
C LEU A 254 -9.06 -2.12 24.05
N TYR A 255 -8.92 -1.05 23.27
CA TYR A 255 -9.53 0.25 23.55
C TYR A 255 -10.87 0.39 22.83
N THR A 256 -11.80 1.11 23.45
CA THR A 256 -13.00 1.59 22.77
C THR A 256 -12.80 3.04 22.38
N ASP A 257 -13.07 3.36 21.12
CA ASP A 257 -12.93 4.70 20.54
C ASP A 257 -14.29 5.14 19.99
N VAL A 258 -14.90 6.13 20.63
CA VAL A 258 -16.29 6.54 20.36
C VAL A 258 -16.32 7.94 19.79
N TYR A 259 -16.75 8.05 18.54
CA TYR A 259 -16.90 9.32 17.84
C TYR A 259 -18.35 9.82 17.89
N LYS A 260 -18.52 11.09 18.30
CA LYS A 260 -19.82 11.75 18.45
C LYS A 260 -19.82 13.13 17.78
N GLY A 261 -21.01 13.63 17.46
CA GLY A 261 -21.16 14.98 16.94
C GLY A 261 -20.35 15.26 15.67
N GLY A 262 -19.54 16.30 15.66
CA GLY A 262 -18.76 16.76 14.52
C GLY A 262 -17.58 15.89 14.14
N GLU A 263 -17.12 15.00 15.02
CA GLU A 263 -16.00 14.07 14.78
C GLU A 263 -16.49 12.75 14.16
N SER A 264 -17.79 12.49 14.17
CA SER A 264 -18.41 11.34 13.51
C SER A 264 -18.83 11.69 12.09
N GLY A 265 -18.68 10.73 11.17
CA GLY A 265 -19.15 10.83 9.80
C GLY A 265 -20.68 10.85 9.68
N LYS A 266 -21.18 10.56 8.49
CA LYS A 266 -22.61 10.64 8.17
C LYS A 266 -23.40 9.42 8.61
N CYS A 267 -22.78 8.23 8.64
CA CYS A 267 -23.43 6.94 8.90
C CYS A 267 -23.08 6.35 10.27
N PRO A 268 -24.00 5.58 10.88
CA PRO A 268 -23.70 4.75 12.02
C PRO A 268 -22.81 3.57 11.59
N GLY A 269 -21.89 3.15 12.46
CA GLY A 269 -21.06 2.00 12.19
C GLY A 269 -20.16 1.66 13.38
N TYR A 270 -19.68 0.43 13.43
CA TYR A 270 -18.69 -0.02 14.39
C TYR A 270 -17.80 -1.10 13.77
N GLY A 271 -16.62 -1.26 14.32
CA GLY A 271 -15.65 -2.23 13.87
C GLY A 271 -14.49 -2.35 14.84
N VAL A 272 -13.57 -3.25 14.53
CA VAL A 272 -12.37 -3.48 15.33
C VAL A 272 -11.16 -3.69 14.45
N SER A 273 -10.05 -3.10 14.86
CA SER A 273 -8.71 -3.37 14.33
C SER A 273 -7.85 -3.91 15.47
N LEU A 274 -7.20 -5.04 15.24
CA LEU A 274 -6.36 -5.76 16.19
C LEU A 274 -4.94 -5.84 15.67
N VAL A 275 -3.96 -5.66 16.54
CA VAL A 275 -2.54 -5.76 16.22
C VAL A 275 -1.84 -6.63 17.27
N ALA A 276 -1.16 -7.66 16.81
CA ALA A 276 -0.27 -8.46 17.63
C ALA A 276 1.18 -8.05 17.38
N GLU A 277 1.92 -7.81 18.45
CA GLU A 277 3.35 -7.48 18.42
C GLU A 277 4.15 -8.63 18.99
N THR A 278 5.17 -9.06 18.24
CA THR A 278 6.10 -10.11 18.68
C THR A 278 7.23 -9.55 19.54
N THR A 279 8.02 -10.46 20.12
CA THR A 279 9.23 -10.11 20.89
C THR A 279 10.29 -9.40 20.05
N ALA A 280 10.33 -9.62 18.74
CA ALA A 280 11.23 -8.93 17.80
C ALA A 280 10.62 -7.65 17.19
N GLY A 281 9.42 -7.23 17.62
CA GLY A 281 8.75 -6.05 17.08
C GLY A 281 8.13 -6.24 15.69
N THR A 282 7.82 -7.50 15.32
CA THR A 282 6.98 -7.79 14.16
C THR A 282 5.52 -7.52 14.52
N LEU A 283 4.79 -6.93 13.58
CA LEU A 283 3.39 -6.56 13.74
C LEU A 283 2.52 -7.39 12.80
N TYR A 284 1.48 -8.01 13.34
CA TYR A 284 0.44 -8.70 12.59
C TYR A 284 -0.89 -8.01 12.83
N SER A 285 -1.64 -7.79 11.78
CA SER A 285 -2.93 -7.11 11.85
C SER A 285 -4.10 -8.00 11.46
N ALA A 286 -5.26 -7.69 12.02
CA ALA A 286 -6.55 -8.16 11.54
C ALA A 286 -7.61 -7.13 11.85
N GLU A 287 -8.56 -6.99 10.95
CA GLU A 287 -9.64 -6.04 11.08
C GLU A 287 -10.96 -6.64 10.60
N TRP A 288 -12.05 -6.13 11.17
CA TRP A 288 -13.38 -6.46 10.71
C TRP A 288 -14.35 -5.35 11.10
N ILE A 289 -15.23 -5.02 10.17
CA ILE A 289 -16.28 -4.01 10.43
C ILE A 289 -17.66 -4.59 10.16
N LEU A 290 -18.67 -3.94 10.71
CA LEU A 290 -20.05 -4.18 10.33
C LEU A 290 -20.26 -3.65 8.91
N ALA A 291 -20.41 -4.56 7.94
CA ALA A 291 -20.85 -4.20 6.60
C ALA A 291 -22.38 -4.23 6.55
N HIS A 292 -22.99 -3.18 5.98
CA HIS A 292 -24.37 -3.28 5.52
C HIS A 292 -24.38 -4.19 4.29
N LEU A 293 -24.61 -5.48 4.51
CA LEU A 293 -24.87 -6.43 3.43
C LEU A 293 -26.27 -6.12 2.86
N GLN A 294 -26.31 -5.70 1.63
CA GLN A 294 -27.57 -5.31 0.95
C GLN A 294 -28.58 -6.49 0.82
N ASN A 295 -28.15 -7.72 1.06
CA ASN A 295 -28.95 -8.92 0.78
C ASN A 295 -29.07 -9.92 1.95
N ASP A 296 -28.48 -9.67 3.12
CA ASP A 296 -28.60 -10.59 4.26
C ASP A 296 -29.37 -9.94 5.41
N TYR A 297 -30.52 -10.52 5.74
CA TYR A 297 -31.38 -10.10 6.86
C TYR A 297 -30.79 -10.44 8.24
N THR A 298 -29.64 -11.13 8.30
CA THR A 298 -28.94 -11.48 9.54
C THR A 298 -27.70 -10.60 9.70
N PHE A 299 -27.86 -9.49 10.42
CA PHE A 299 -26.70 -8.71 10.84
C PHE A 299 -25.86 -9.52 11.83
N PRO A 300 -24.54 -9.68 11.61
CA PRO A 300 -23.68 -10.32 12.59
C PRO A 300 -23.75 -9.54 13.91
N THR A 301 -23.82 -10.28 15.01
CA THR A 301 -23.80 -9.66 16.34
C THR A 301 -22.44 -9.01 16.61
N PRO A 302 -22.35 -8.01 17.49
CA PRO A 302 -21.07 -7.45 17.89
C PRO A 302 -20.07 -8.50 18.40
N GLU A 303 -20.59 -9.55 19.08
CA GLU A 303 -19.78 -10.68 19.54
C GLU A 303 -19.20 -11.48 18.38
N ASP A 304 -20.00 -11.78 17.36
CA ASP A 304 -19.52 -12.51 16.16
C ASP A 304 -18.42 -11.72 15.46
N LEU A 305 -18.58 -10.39 15.38
CA LEU A 305 -17.59 -9.50 14.80
C LEU A 305 -16.27 -9.57 15.59
N GLY A 306 -16.32 -9.49 16.91
CA GLY A 306 -15.15 -9.60 17.79
C GLY A 306 -14.44 -10.95 17.65
N VAL A 307 -15.20 -12.04 17.69
CA VAL A 307 -14.65 -13.40 17.51
C VAL A 307 -14.04 -13.58 16.13
N ARG A 308 -14.68 -13.06 15.07
CA ARG A 308 -14.17 -13.15 13.71
C ARG A 308 -12.83 -12.41 13.54
N ALA A 309 -12.74 -11.18 14.02
CA ALA A 309 -11.49 -10.41 13.99
C ALA A 309 -10.38 -11.12 14.77
N ALA A 310 -10.68 -11.66 15.95
CA ALA A 310 -9.72 -12.41 16.75
C ALA A 310 -9.22 -13.67 16.04
N ARG A 311 -10.10 -14.43 15.38
CA ARG A 311 -9.72 -15.61 14.57
C ARG A 311 -8.85 -15.23 13.37
N LEU A 312 -9.15 -14.11 12.70
CA LEU A 312 -8.32 -13.61 11.60
C LEU A 312 -6.91 -13.27 12.10
N LEU A 313 -6.80 -12.59 13.27
CA LEU A 313 -5.50 -12.27 13.88
C LEU A 313 -4.70 -13.54 14.21
N LEU A 314 -5.33 -14.54 14.83
CA LEU A 314 -4.67 -15.82 15.12
C LEU A 314 -4.24 -16.56 13.85
N THR A 315 -5.02 -16.45 12.77
CA THR A 315 -4.67 -17.01 11.46
C THR A 315 -3.45 -16.29 10.88
N GLU A 316 -3.38 -14.96 11.01
CA GLU A 316 -2.24 -14.18 10.54
C GLU A 316 -0.98 -14.48 11.35
N ILE A 317 -1.07 -14.57 12.67
CA ILE A 317 0.04 -15.00 13.55
C ILE A 317 0.56 -16.39 13.13
N ARG A 318 -0.34 -17.32 12.78
CA ARG A 318 0.03 -18.67 12.35
C ARG A 318 0.79 -18.69 11.03
N LYS A 319 0.54 -17.75 10.10
CA LYS A 319 1.29 -17.63 8.84
C LYS A 319 2.75 -17.28 9.10
N GLY A 320 3.05 -16.55 10.17
CA GLY A 320 4.41 -16.15 10.54
C GLY A 320 5.02 -15.13 9.59
N GLY A 321 6.36 -15.02 9.65
CA GLY A 321 7.11 -14.03 8.89
C GLY A 321 7.38 -12.75 9.69
N CYS A 322 8.17 -11.83 9.13
CA CYS A 322 8.53 -10.55 9.77
C CYS A 322 7.65 -9.38 9.32
N VAL A 323 6.70 -9.67 8.43
CA VAL A 323 5.74 -8.71 7.87
C VAL A 323 4.42 -9.44 7.67
N ASP A 324 3.31 -8.80 8.01
CA ASP A 324 1.97 -9.36 7.82
C ASP A 324 1.56 -9.42 6.34
N SER A 325 0.50 -10.17 6.06
CA SER A 325 -0.01 -10.36 4.68
C SER A 325 -0.39 -9.03 4.00
N VAL A 326 -0.84 -8.04 4.77
CA VAL A 326 -1.27 -6.73 4.26
C VAL A 326 -0.08 -5.90 3.80
N SER A 327 1.06 -5.95 4.53
CA SER A 327 2.23 -5.11 4.26
C SER A 327 3.31 -5.80 3.44
N GLN A 328 3.10 -7.05 2.94
CA GLN A 328 4.08 -7.77 2.11
C GLN A 328 4.51 -6.95 0.88
N TRP A 329 3.56 -6.39 0.16
CA TRP A 329 3.82 -5.60 -1.04
C TRP A 329 4.72 -4.39 -0.75
N LEU A 330 4.51 -3.72 0.39
CA LEU A 330 5.30 -2.56 0.81
C LEU A 330 6.74 -2.98 1.13
N ALA A 331 6.94 -4.06 1.88
CA ALA A 331 8.25 -4.57 2.21
C ALA A 331 9.03 -4.98 0.95
N ILE A 332 8.38 -5.66 0.01
CA ILE A 332 8.96 -6.04 -1.29
C ILE A 332 9.37 -4.80 -2.08
N LEU A 333 8.53 -3.77 -2.15
CA LEU A 333 8.84 -2.52 -2.83
C LEU A 333 10.03 -1.80 -2.20
N MET A 334 10.02 -1.64 -0.86
CA MET A 334 11.08 -0.92 -0.15
C MET A 334 12.43 -1.63 -0.26
N LEU A 335 12.46 -2.96 -0.26
CA LEU A 335 13.69 -3.72 -0.54
C LEU A 335 14.18 -3.50 -1.97
N ALA A 336 13.27 -3.50 -2.95
CA ALA A 336 13.63 -3.28 -4.36
C ALA A 336 14.18 -1.88 -4.62
N LEU A 337 13.66 -0.87 -3.91
CA LEU A 337 14.14 0.52 -3.97
C LEU A 337 15.35 0.79 -3.07
N GLY A 338 15.74 -0.17 -2.23
CA GLY A 338 16.87 -0.06 -1.34
C GLY A 338 18.19 0.27 -2.07
N PRO A 339 19.24 0.68 -1.33
CA PRO A 339 20.58 0.82 -1.87
C PRO A 339 21.05 -0.46 -2.57
N GLU A 340 22.13 -0.36 -3.38
CA GLU A 340 22.76 -1.51 -4.05
C GLU A 340 23.44 -2.44 -3.05
N ASP A 341 22.63 -3.01 -2.17
CA ASP A 341 23.05 -3.92 -1.10
C ASP A 341 22.03 -5.06 -0.99
N VAL A 342 22.43 -6.16 -0.35
CA VAL A 342 21.59 -7.34 -0.18
C VAL A 342 20.55 -7.09 0.90
N GLY A 343 19.29 -6.96 0.50
CA GLY A 343 18.14 -6.91 1.40
C GLY A 343 17.48 -8.28 1.55
N LYS A 344 17.01 -8.59 2.77
CA LYS A 344 16.30 -9.84 3.07
C LYS A 344 15.03 -9.56 3.88
N VAL A 345 13.96 -10.26 3.55
CA VAL A 345 12.75 -10.27 4.37
C VAL A 345 12.16 -11.67 4.42
N ARG A 346 11.82 -12.13 5.62
CA ARG A 346 11.03 -13.34 5.82
C ARG A 346 9.55 -12.96 5.81
N VAL A 347 8.79 -13.62 4.95
CA VAL A 347 7.33 -13.46 4.87
C VAL A 347 6.65 -14.81 5.10
N GLY A 348 5.40 -14.78 5.52
CA GLY A 348 4.56 -15.96 5.55
C GLY A 348 4.23 -16.45 4.13
N SER A 349 3.11 -17.13 3.95
CA SER A 349 2.65 -17.48 2.61
C SER A 349 2.49 -16.22 1.75
N LEU A 350 3.04 -16.24 0.54
CA LEU A 350 2.94 -15.13 -0.40
C LEU A 350 1.49 -14.89 -0.81
N THR A 351 1.04 -13.65 -0.70
CA THR A 351 -0.27 -13.26 -1.19
C THR A 351 -0.29 -13.19 -2.73
N PRO A 352 -1.45 -13.40 -3.39
CA PRO A 352 -1.56 -13.22 -4.85
C PRO A 352 -1.09 -11.85 -5.31
N LEU A 353 -1.37 -10.80 -4.52
CA LEU A 353 -0.88 -9.45 -4.76
C LEU A 353 0.66 -9.41 -4.73
N ALA A 354 1.30 -10.00 -3.72
CA ALA A 354 2.76 -10.01 -3.59
C ALA A 354 3.41 -10.76 -4.77
N ILE A 355 2.84 -11.89 -5.20
CA ILE A 355 3.34 -12.66 -6.36
C ILE A 355 3.30 -11.81 -7.64
N GLN A 356 2.18 -11.14 -7.91
CA GLN A 356 2.07 -10.28 -9.09
C GLN A 356 2.99 -9.08 -8.97
N TYR A 357 3.12 -8.51 -7.77
CA TYR A 357 3.96 -7.35 -7.53
C TYR A 357 5.45 -7.63 -7.75
N LEU A 358 5.94 -8.84 -7.40
CA LEU A 358 7.29 -9.30 -7.74
C LEU A 358 7.54 -9.29 -9.25
N ARG A 359 6.55 -9.70 -10.07
CA ARG A 359 6.62 -9.67 -11.54
C ARG A 359 6.65 -8.24 -12.07
N ASP A 360 5.78 -7.39 -11.53
CA ASP A 360 5.68 -5.98 -11.92
C ASP A 360 6.96 -5.21 -11.54
N ILE A 361 7.54 -5.44 -10.36
CA ILE A 361 8.83 -4.86 -9.94
C ILE A 361 9.95 -5.27 -10.91
N LYS A 362 10.01 -6.53 -11.32
CA LYS A 362 10.98 -6.98 -12.34
C LYS A 362 10.79 -6.23 -13.65
N ALA A 363 9.55 -6.01 -14.09
CA ALA A 363 9.26 -5.30 -15.33
C ALA A 363 9.63 -3.80 -15.26
N PHE A 364 9.37 -3.14 -14.13
CA PHE A 364 9.61 -1.70 -13.97
C PHE A 364 11.04 -1.36 -13.55
N LEU A 365 11.60 -2.06 -12.58
CA LEU A 365 12.87 -1.76 -11.94
C LEU A 365 14.01 -2.72 -12.34
N GLY A 366 13.70 -3.86 -12.96
CA GLY A 366 14.69 -4.90 -13.31
C GLY A 366 15.15 -5.73 -12.11
N VAL A 367 14.64 -5.47 -10.90
CA VAL A 367 15.05 -6.19 -9.68
C VAL A 367 14.41 -7.58 -9.65
N VAL A 368 15.23 -8.59 -9.36
CA VAL A 368 14.81 -9.98 -9.25
C VAL A 368 14.99 -10.45 -7.82
N PHE A 369 13.96 -11.10 -7.28
CA PHE A 369 14.00 -11.69 -5.96
C PHE A 369 14.33 -13.17 -6.02
N LYS A 370 15.29 -13.60 -5.20
CA LYS A 370 15.50 -15.01 -4.88
C LYS A 370 14.53 -15.38 -3.77
N VAL A 371 13.77 -16.45 -4.00
CA VAL A 371 12.87 -17.03 -3.00
C VAL A 371 13.54 -18.28 -2.44
N SER A 372 13.73 -18.33 -1.13
CA SER A 372 14.35 -19.50 -0.45
C SER A 372 13.54 -19.87 0.78
N GLU A 373 13.42 -21.16 1.03
CA GLU A 373 12.93 -21.70 2.30
C GLU A 373 14.15 -21.85 3.23
N GLU A 374 14.32 -20.91 4.14
CA GLU A 374 15.34 -21.00 5.19
C GLU A 374 14.66 -21.44 6.48
N SER A 375 14.96 -22.65 6.95
CA SER A 375 14.59 -23.07 8.29
C SER A 375 15.41 -22.26 9.31
N LEU A 376 14.73 -21.61 10.25
CA LEU A 376 15.43 -21.12 11.44
C LEU A 376 15.81 -22.33 12.30
N PRO A 377 16.99 -22.33 12.95
CA PRO A 377 17.29 -23.33 13.96
C PRO A 377 16.19 -23.31 15.03
N ASP A 378 15.77 -24.47 15.46
CA ASP A 378 14.78 -24.58 16.53
C ASP A 378 15.24 -23.74 17.73
N PRO A 379 14.48 -22.74 18.17
CA PRO A 379 14.88 -21.96 19.33
C PRO A 379 14.87 -22.86 20.56
N VAL A 380 16.03 -22.96 21.16
CA VAL A 380 16.22 -23.67 22.44
C VAL A 380 16.15 -22.61 23.53
N ASP A 381 15.26 -22.78 24.49
CA ASP A 381 15.22 -21.90 25.68
C ASP A 381 16.39 -22.19 26.62
N GLN A 382 16.55 -21.38 27.66
CA GLN A 382 17.61 -21.55 28.66
C GLN A 382 17.55 -22.91 29.41
N GLU A 383 16.42 -23.61 29.32
CA GLU A 383 16.19 -24.93 29.92
C GLU A 383 16.40 -26.07 28.91
N GLY A 384 16.81 -25.80 27.67
CA GLY A 384 17.02 -26.78 26.63
C GLY A 384 15.75 -27.31 25.98
N ILE A 385 14.60 -26.71 26.26
CA ILE A 385 13.31 -27.13 25.68
C ILE A 385 13.17 -26.50 24.28
N LYS A 386 13.00 -27.35 23.28
CA LYS A 386 12.72 -26.91 21.91
C LYS A 386 11.32 -26.26 21.86
N ARG A 387 11.27 -24.95 21.68
CA ARG A 387 10.01 -24.25 21.39
C ARG A 387 9.74 -24.34 19.89
N TYR A 388 8.71 -25.08 19.53
CA TYR A 388 8.25 -25.17 18.14
C TYR A 388 7.68 -23.81 17.71
N THR A 389 8.51 -22.98 17.09
CA THR A 389 8.02 -21.88 16.30
C THR A 389 7.52 -22.43 14.98
N SER A 390 6.22 -22.33 14.73
CA SER A 390 5.62 -22.77 13.47
C SER A 390 6.05 -21.84 12.32
N LEU A 391 7.30 -21.99 11.87
CA LEU A 391 7.84 -21.29 10.70
C LEU A 391 7.68 -22.10 9.42
N LYS A 392 6.94 -23.23 9.49
CA LYS A 392 6.60 -24.04 8.31
C LYS A 392 5.76 -23.20 7.36
N GLY A 393 6.22 -23.10 6.10
CA GLY A 393 5.55 -22.33 5.05
C GLY A 393 5.96 -20.87 4.96
N THR A 394 6.96 -20.41 5.74
CA THR A 394 7.57 -19.08 5.54
C THR A 394 8.67 -19.15 4.50
N VAL A 395 8.83 -18.08 3.74
CA VAL A 395 9.87 -17.94 2.72
C VAL A 395 10.68 -16.69 2.97
N VAL A 396 11.98 -16.75 2.63
CA VAL A 396 12.88 -15.59 2.65
C VAL A 396 13.02 -15.06 1.24
N LEU A 397 12.64 -13.80 1.07
CA LEU A 397 12.85 -13.04 -0.16
C LEU A 397 14.16 -12.27 -0.03
N THR A 398 15.06 -12.48 -0.98
CA THR A 398 16.36 -11.80 -1.03
C THR A 398 16.50 -11.10 -2.36
N CYS A 399 16.91 -9.84 -2.35
CA CYS A 399 17.21 -9.09 -3.58
C CYS A 399 18.42 -8.18 -3.37
N LEU A 400 18.99 -7.75 -4.49
CA LEU A 400 19.88 -6.60 -4.56
C LEU A 400 19.01 -5.38 -4.87
N GLY A 401 19.08 -4.35 -4.04
CA GLY A 401 18.34 -3.12 -4.27
C GLY A 401 18.76 -2.40 -5.55
N SER A 402 17.86 -1.55 -6.08
CA SER A 402 18.11 -0.79 -7.31
C SER A 402 18.97 0.47 -7.09
N GLY A 403 19.35 0.78 -5.86
CA GLY A 403 20.05 2.02 -5.55
C GLY A 403 19.22 3.28 -5.76
N TYR A 404 17.90 3.18 -5.52
CA TYR A 404 16.99 4.30 -5.75
C TYR A 404 17.31 5.50 -4.84
N VAL A 405 17.59 6.64 -5.47
CA VAL A 405 17.87 7.90 -4.77
C VAL A 405 16.83 8.95 -5.18
N ASN A 406 16.27 9.63 -4.21
CA ASN A 406 15.37 10.75 -4.47
C ASN A 406 16.15 11.96 -5.00
N VAL A 407 16.21 12.06 -6.32
CA VAL A 407 16.88 13.18 -7.02
C VAL A 407 16.14 14.52 -6.85
N ASN A 408 14.88 14.49 -6.42
CA ASN A 408 14.05 15.69 -6.27
C ASN A 408 14.27 16.39 -4.92
N LYS A 409 14.87 15.69 -3.94
CA LYS A 409 15.22 16.29 -2.66
C LYS A 409 16.39 17.26 -2.89
N ASN A 410 16.14 18.56 -2.74
CA ASN A 410 17.20 19.56 -2.71
C ASN A 410 18.13 19.25 -1.52
N VAL A 411 19.42 19.15 -1.79
CA VAL A 411 20.44 19.16 -0.74
C VAL A 411 20.56 20.61 -0.30
N THR A 412 19.87 20.94 0.79
CA THR A 412 20.10 22.22 1.51
C THR A 412 21.25 22.03 2.47
#